data_d30044aa006a3cdfe9efda691bf13409
#
_entry.id   d30044aa006a3cdfe9efda691bf13409
#
_cell.length_a   1.000
_cell.length_b   1.000
_cell.length_c   1.000
_cell.angle_alpha   90.00
_cell.angle_beta   90.00
_cell.angle_gamma   90.00
#
_symmetry.space_group_name_H-M   'P 1'
#
loop_
_entity.id
_entity.type
_entity.pdbx_description
1 polymer ?
#
loop_
_entity_poly.entity_id
_entity_poly.type
_entity_poly.pdbx_seq_one_letter_code
_entity_poly.pdbx_strand_id
1 'polypeptide(L)'
;MPATTAQPSVHSRNEAPRLSSLELLPLLQSLRTTLADIDFEHESDVETIRNSAVDDWLKRTTIRKLQERHRSRRMPCVPQLERLQERMQVRAA
;
A
#
# COMPACT_ATOMS: atom_id res chain seq x y z
N MET A 1 5.21 25.13 32.98
CA MET A 1 4.10 24.92 32.86
C MET A 1 3.68 24.26 31.68
N PRO A 2 3.55 24.78 30.62
CA PRO A 2 2.99 24.20 29.44
C PRO A 2 3.79 23.07 28.84
N ALA A 3 4.98 22.93 29.26
CA ALA A 3 5.84 21.92 28.67
C ALA A 3 5.33 20.50 28.86
N THR A 4 4.43 20.33 29.78
CA THR A 4 3.98 19.00 30.09
C THR A 4 3.23 18.35 28.99
N THR A 5 2.72 19.10 28.06
CA THR A 5 1.89 18.53 27.03
C THR A 5 2.63 17.61 26.10
N ALA A 6 3.92 17.75 25.97
CA ALA A 6 4.67 16.92 25.05
C ALA A 6 4.90 15.52 25.57
N GLN A 7 4.86 15.34 26.84
CA GLN A 7 5.19 14.06 27.44
C GLN A 7 4.30 12.91 27.04
N PRO A 8 3.00 13.08 27.04
CA PRO A 8 2.12 11.98 26.68
C PRO A 8 2.37 11.42 25.30
N SER A 9 2.77 12.27 24.38
CA SER A 9 3.02 11.82 23.03
C SER A 9 4.15 10.82 22.96
N VAL A 10 5.18 11.04 23.74
CA VAL A 10 6.33 10.14 23.77
C VAL A 10 5.91 8.78 24.28
N HIS A 11 5.13 8.74 25.32
CA HIS A 11 4.66 7.48 25.86
C HIS A 11 3.80 6.72 24.87
N SER A 12 2.98 7.41 24.15
CA SER A 12 2.12 6.77 23.19
C SER A 12 2.92 6.04 22.13
N ARG A 13 4.01 6.64 21.68
CA ARG A 13 4.85 6.00 20.67
C ARG A 13 5.47 4.73 21.19
N ASN A 14 5.87 4.70 22.44
CA ASN A 14 6.48 3.53 23.00
C ASN A 14 5.54 2.35 23.06
N GLU A 15 4.27 2.63 23.18
CA GLU A 15 3.27 1.59 23.28
C GLU A 15 2.71 1.17 21.94
N ALA A 16 3.02 1.90 20.89
CA ALA A 16 2.48 1.61 19.58
C ALA A 16 2.67 0.16 19.11
N PRO A 17 3.78 -0.52 19.40
CA PRO A 17 3.98 -1.89 18.91
C PRO A 17 3.05 -2.93 19.50
N ARG A 18 2.23 -2.56 20.44
CA ARG A 18 1.38 -3.53 21.16
C ARG A 18 -0.01 -3.67 20.62
N LEU A 19 -0.19 -3.36 19.36
CA LEU A 19 -1.51 -3.50 18.75
C LEU A 19 -1.91 -4.95 18.68
N SER A 20 -3.18 -5.23 18.97
CA SER A 20 -3.72 -6.57 18.89
C SER A 20 -4.05 -6.92 17.45
N SER A 21 -4.35 -8.19 17.20
CA SER A 21 -4.78 -8.62 15.86
C SER A 21 -6.01 -7.88 15.39
N LEU A 22 -6.96 -7.63 16.30
CA LEU A 22 -8.17 -6.89 15.91
C LEU A 22 -7.85 -5.47 15.49
N GLU A 23 -6.88 -4.85 16.18
CA GLU A 23 -6.48 -3.49 15.83
C GLU A 23 -5.70 -3.43 14.54
N LEU A 24 -5.03 -4.52 14.18
CA LEU A 24 -4.27 -4.58 12.93
C LEU A 24 -5.16 -4.84 11.73
N LEU A 25 -6.32 -5.41 11.93
CA LEU A 25 -7.21 -5.77 10.84
C LEU A 25 -7.61 -4.59 9.95
N PRO A 26 -8.02 -3.43 10.51
CA PRO A 26 -8.32 -2.28 9.66
C PRO A 26 -7.12 -1.81 8.83
N LEU A 27 -5.91 -1.88 9.40
CA LEU A 27 -4.72 -1.52 8.66
C LEU A 27 -4.47 -2.48 7.50
N LEU A 28 -4.66 -3.76 7.75
CA LEU A 28 -4.52 -4.77 6.72
C LEU A 28 -5.52 -4.54 5.58
N GLN A 29 -6.77 -4.29 5.93
CA GLN A 29 -7.81 -4.02 4.95
C GLN A 29 -7.52 -2.75 4.15
N SER A 30 -7.02 -1.73 4.82
CA SER A 30 -6.66 -0.47 4.16
C SER A 30 -5.56 -0.68 3.13
N LEU A 31 -4.54 -1.46 3.48
CA LEU A 31 -3.45 -1.74 2.55
C LEU A 31 -3.94 -2.58 1.36
N ARG A 32 -4.81 -3.54 1.62
CA ARG A 32 -5.37 -4.35 0.54
C ARG A 32 -6.19 -3.52 -0.41
N THR A 33 -6.98 -2.60 0.13
CA THR A 33 -7.79 -1.70 -0.68
C THR A 33 -6.89 -0.80 -1.53
N THR A 34 -5.84 -0.26 -0.94
CA THR A 34 -4.89 0.56 -1.66
C THR A 34 -4.25 -0.20 -2.82
N LEU A 35 -3.84 -1.45 -2.58
CA LEU A 35 -3.26 -2.28 -3.63
C LEU A 35 -4.27 -2.58 -4.72
N ALA A 36 -5.51 -2.88 -4.35
CA ALA A 36 -6.56 -3.14 -5.32
C ALA A 36 -6.82 -1.91 -6.20
N ASP A 37 -6.82 -0.72 -5.60
CA ASP A 37 -7.01 0.51 -6.35
C ASP A 37 -5.85 0.76 -7.31
N ILE A 38 -4.62 0.52 -6.86
CA ILE A 38 -3.44 0.66 -7.71
C ILE A 38 -3.54 -0.29 -8.90
N ASP A 39 -3.92 -1.54 -8.65
CA ASP A 39 -4.05 -2.54 -9.70
C ASP A 39 -5.17 -2.20 -10.67
N PHE A 40 -6.28 -1.72 -10.16
CA PHE A 40 -7.41 -1.34 -11.00
C PHE A 40 -7.04 -0.16 -11.91
N GLU A 41 -6.38 0.85 -11.36
CA GLU A 41 -5.94 1.99 -12.16
C GLU A 41 -4.98 1.56 -13.26
N HIS A 42 -4.07 0.65 -12.93
CA HIS A 42 -3.11 0.15 -13.92
C HIS A 42 -3.84 -0.57 -15.05
N GLU A 43 -4.75 -1.47 -14.72
CA GLU A 43 -5.49 -2.21 -15.74
C GLU A 43 -6.32 -1.28 -16.61
N SER A 44 -6.94 -0.28 -16.00
CA SER A 44 -7.74 0.69 -16.74
C SER A 44 -6.88 1.49 -17.70
N ASP A 45 -5.70 1.93 -17.25
CA ASP A 45 -4.80 2.70 -18.09
C ASP A 45 -4.26 1.88 -19.24
N VAL A 46 -3.90 0.63 -18.98
CA VAL A 46 -3.40 -0.27 -20.03
C VAL A 46 -4.50 -0.51 -21.07
N GLU A 47 -5.72 -0.73 -20.62
CA GLU A 47 -6.84 -0.95 -21.51
C GLU A 47 -7.08 0.28 -22.40
N THR A 48 -7.00 1.45 -21.81
CA THR A 48 -7.16 2.70 -22.56
C THR A 48 -6.12 2.81 -23.68
N ILE A 49 -4.85 2.48 -23.36
CA ILE A 49 -3.80 2.55 -24.37
C ILE A 49 -4.00 1.48 -25.45
N ARG A 50 -4.37 0.27 -25.06
CA ARG A 50 -4.61 -0.81 -26.03
C ARG A 50 -5.69 -0.44 -27.02
N ASN A 51 -6.71 0.26 -26.57
CA ASN A 51 -7.84 0.65 -27.40
C ASN A 51 -7.64 1.96 -28.12
N SER A 52 -6.50 2.62 -27.92
CA SER A 52 -6.23 3.89 -28.59
C SER A 52 -5.81 3.66 -30.04
N ALA A 53 -5.81 4.74 -30.81
CA ALA A 53 -5.46 4.67 -32.22
C ALA A 53 -3.98 4.95 -32.49
N VAL A 54 -3.14 5.00 -31.45
CA VAL A 54 -1.72 5.30 -31.64
C VAL A 54 -1.00 4.10 -32.23
N ASP A 55 0.20 4.36 -32.76
CA ASP A 55 1.02 3.32 -33.36
C ASP A 55 1.41 2.23 -32.37
N ASP A 56 1.62 1.03 -32.86
CA ASP A 56 1.96 -0.11 -32.00
C ASP A 56 3.21 0.11 -31.18
N TRP A 57 4.24 0.72 -31.76
CA TRP A 57 5.48 0.95 -31.01
C TRP A 57 5.23 1.90 -29.82
N LEU A 58 4.36 2.88 -30.01
CA LEU A 58 4.03 3.82 -28.96
C LEU A 58 3.17 3.14 -27.88
N LYS A 59 2.26 2.27 -28.28
CA LYS A 59 1.49 1.48 -27.32
C LYS A 59 2.41 0.65 -26.44
N ARG A 60 3.34 -0.08 -27.05
CA ARG A 60 4.27 -0.91 -26.29
C ARG A 60 5.13 -0.11 -25.33
N THR A 61 5.63 1.03 -25.80
CA THR A 61 6.47 1.88 -24.96
C THR A 61 5.67 2.44 -23.79
N THR A 62 4.46 2.89 -24.05
CA THR A 62 3.61 3.49 -23.03
C THR A 62 3.20 2.42 -21.99
N ILE A 63 2.83 1.23 -22.46
CA ILE A 63 2.45 0.15 -21.55
C ILE A 63 3.64 -0.25 -20.67
N ARG A 64 4.86 -0.28 -21.23
CA ARG A 64 6.03 -0.58 -20.43
C ARG A 64 6.22 0.44 -19.32
N LYS A 65 6.04 1.71 -19.62
CA LYS A 65 6.14 2.76 -18.61
C LYS A 65 5.06 2.62 -17.55
N LEU A 66 3.85 2.27 -17.96
CA LEU A 66 2.77 2.04 -17.02
C LEU A 66 3.09 0.85 -16.09
N GLN A 67 3.70 -0.19 -16.63
CA GLN A 67 4.09 -1.35 -15.83
C GLN A 67 5.16 -0.99 -14.80
N GLU A 68 6.14 -0.18 -15.19
CA GLU A 68 7.16 0.29 -14.26
C GLU A 68 6.54 1.15 -13.16
N ARG A 69 5.65 2.03 -13.53
CA ARG A 69 4.95 2.88 -12.56
C ARG A 69 4.12 2.06 -11.60
N HIS A 70 3.42 1.05 -12.13
CA HIS A 70 2.60 0.16 -11.33
C HIS A 70 3.45 -0.56 -10.29
N ARG A 71 4.59 -1.10 -10.71
CA ARG A 71 5.50 -1.78 -9.81
C ARG A 71 5.99 -0.83 -8.72
N SER A 72 6.38 0.39 -9.11
CA SER A 72 6.85 1.38 -8.16
C SER A 72 5.79 1.76 -7.14
N ARG A 73 4.54 1.85 -7.57
CA ARG A 73 3.45 2.20 -6.66
C ARG A 73 3.12 1.07 -5.69
N ARG A 74 3.27 -0.17 -6.12
CA ARG A 74 3.01 -1.32 -5.26
C ARG A 74 4.11 -1.54 -4.23
N MET A 75 5.33 -1.16 -4.55
CA MET A 75 6.49 -1.46 -3.73
C MET A 75 6.35 -1.04 -2.26
N PRO A 76 5.90 0.16 -1.94
CA PRO A 76 5.80 0.54 -0.52
C PRO A 76 4.74 -0.26 0.24
N CYS A 77 3.69 -0.71 -0.44
CA CYS A 77 2.59 -1.39 0.23
C CYS A 77 2.84 -2.87 0.47
N VAL A 78 3.50 -3.52 -0.47
CA VAL A 78 3.68 -4.98 -0.39
C VAL A 78 4.45 -5.40 0.86
N PRO A 79 5.62 -4.83 1.16
CA PRO A 79 6.32 -5.24 2.38
C PRO A 79 5.54 -4.92 3.65
N GLN A 80 4.79 -3.82 3.66
CA GLN A 80 3.99 -3.48 4.82
C GLN A 80 2.88 -4.51 5.03
N LEU A 81 2.24 -4.91 3.95
CA LEU A 81 1.20 -5.92 4.01
C LEU A 81 1.76 -7.25 4.54
N GLU A 82 2.90 -7.65 4.02
CA GLU A 82 3.54 -8.88 4.46
C GLU A 82 3.88 -8.85 5.95
N ARG A 83 4.41 -7.73 6.43
CA ARG A 83 4.73 -7.58 7.83
C ARG A 83 3.50 -7.65 8.72
N LEU A 84 2.41 -7.04 8.28
CA LEU A 84 1.17 -7.11 9.04
C LEU A 84 0.63 -8.53 9.09
N GLN A 85 0.66 -9.23 7.97
CA GLN A 85 0.20 -10.60 7.92
C GLN A 85 1.03 -11.50 8.83
N GLU A 86 2.33 -11.31 8.84
CA GLU A 86 3.21 -12.07 9.73
C GLU A 86 2.88 -11.80 11.18
N ARG A 87 2.66 -10.56 11.54
CA ARG A 87 2.31 -10.22 12.92
C ARG A 87 1.00 -10.88 13.34
N MET A 88 0.02 -10.87 12.46
CA MET A 88 -1.25 -11.48 12.78
C MET A 88 -1.13 -12.99 12.93
N GLN A 89 -0.30 -13.63 12.11
CA GLN A 89 -0.08 -15.06 12.21
C GLN A 89 0.63 -15.44 13.49
N VAL A 90 1.65 -14.69 13.87
CA VAL A 90 2.36 -14.94 15.10
C VAL A 90 1.43 -14.82 16.30
N ARG A 91 0.56 -13.84 16.29
CA ARG A 91 -0.38 -13.67 17.39
C ARG A 91 -1.41 -14.77 17.43
N ALA A 92 -1.79 -15.29 16.30
CA ALA A 92 -2.76 -16.38 16.25
C ALA A 92 -2.19 -17.70 16.74
N ALA A 93 -0.89 -17.86 16.57
CA ALA A 93 -0.24 -19.07 17.05
C ALA A 93 -0.05 -19.03 18.55
#